data_6cc8516a0411c282ef3a10ab43746aa7
#
_entry.id   6cc8516a0411c282ef3a10ab43746aa7
#
_cell.length_a   1.000
_cell.length_b   1.000
_cell.length_c   1.000
_cell.angle_alpha   90.00
_cell.angle_beta   90.00
_cell.angle_gamma   90.00
#
_symmetry.space_group_name_H-M   'P 1'
#
loop_
_entity.id
_entity.type
_entity.pdbx_description
1 polymer ?
#
loop_
_entity_poly.entity_id
_entity_poly.type
_entity_poly.pdbx_seq_one_letter_code
_entity_poly.pdbx_strand_id
1 'polypeptide(L)'
;MTRLTTRSRSVDGKVVLITGAASGMGRAEAHLFADEGAHVAVTDLAQAGVDAVVEEIEAVGGTARGYILDVTRGDAILAVTEQIREELGPIDILVNNAGVSIGGPIDDEGFDERFQYALDVLLTPHQRLIRACLDDLRASGEGRVINISSTEGIGASRGSLPYTTAKHGVIGLTRAMAIALAPDGITVNAVCPGPIVTGMTDAIPSEHRDKFARRRTALRRYGDPEEVAHMVLNLALPSSSYVTGAVIPVDGGQTMKND
;
A
#
# COMPACT_ATOMS: atom_id res chain seq x y z
N MET A 1 1.41 -15.86 -37.88
CA MET A 1 0.34 -15.08 -37.18
C MET A 1 1.05 -14.17 -36.21
N THR A 2 0.73 -12.88 -36.24
CA THR A 2 1.28 -11.90 -35.28
C THR A 2 0.65 -12.17 -33.92
N ARG A 3 1.46 -12.27 -32.85
CA ARG A 3 0.95 -12.41 -31.48
C ARG A 3 0.17 -11.15 -31.08
N LEU A 4 -1.08 -11.31 -30.63
CA LEU A 4 -1.96 -10.19 -30.25
C LEU A 4 -1.65 -9.65 -28.84
N THR A 5 -1.01 -10.45 -27.98
CA THR A 5 -0.66 -10.07 -26.62
C THR A 5 0.85 -9.92 -26.48
N THR A 6 1.36 -8.71 -26.31
CA THR A 6 2.81 -8.41 -26.24
C THR A 6 3.25 -7.92 -24.86
N ARG A 7 2.33 -7.48 -23.98
CA ARG A 7 2.64 -7.00 -22.63
C ARG A 7 2.84 -8.17 -21.68
N SER A 8 3.90 -8.10 -20.88
CA SER A 8 4.16 -9.07 -19.81
C SER A 8 3.09 -8.99 -18.70
N ARG A 9 2.83 -10.12 -18.06
CA ARG A 9 2.01 -10.24 -16.86
C ARG A 9 2.82 -10.86 -15.72
N SER A 10 4.12 -10.58 -15.68
CA SER A 10 5.03 -11.09 -14.67
C SER A 10 5.77 -9.93 -14.02
N VAL A 11 6.01 -10.06 -12.72
CA VAL A 11 6.92 -9.25 -11.92
C VAL A 11 8.19 -10.00 -11.55
N ASP A 12 8.43 -11.14 -12.18
CA ASP A 12 9.59 -11.99 -11.95
C ASP A 12 10.91 -11.19 -12.07
N GLY A 13 11.76 -11.31 -11.05
CA GLY A 13 13.03 -10.58 -10.92
C GLY A 13 12.90 -9.08 -10.63
N LYS A 14 11.71 -8.53 -10.46
CA LYS A 14 11.50 -7.13 -10.10
C LYS A 14 11.75 -6.91 -8.60
N VAL A 15 12.36 -5.79 -8.23
CA VAL A 15 12.52 -5.39 -6.83
C VAL A 15 11.31 -4.59 -6.37
N VAL A 16 10.66 -5.07 -5.30
CA VAL A 16 9.46 -4.46 -4.73
C VAL A 16 9.73 -4.00 -3.30
N LEU A 17 9.57 -2.71 -3.03
CA LEU A 17 9.58 -2.16 -1.68
C LEU A 17 8.15 -2.03 -1.15
N ILE A 18 7.85 -2.71 -0.03
CA ILE A 18 6.54 -2.67 0.63
C ILE A 18 6.69 -2.14 2.04
N THR A 19 5.96 -1.08 2.39
CA THR A 19 5.96 -0.51 3.74
C THR A 19 4.83 -1.07 4.59
N GLY A 20 5.07 -1.28 5.90
CA GLY A 20 4.08 -1.90 6.79
C GLY A 20 3.84 -3.37 6.45
N ALA A 21 4.90 -4.08 6.04
CA ALA A 21 4.82 -5.42 5.47
C ALA A 21 4.87 -6.56 6.50
N ALA A 22 5.03 -6.26 7.80
CA ALA A 22 5.09 -7.28 8.85
C ALA A 22 3.72 -7.90 9.19
N SER A 23 2.61 -7.32 8.73
CA SER A 23 1.26 -7.82 9.06
C SER A 23 0.20 -7.40 8.04
N GLY A 24 -1.00 -7.95 8.16
CA GLY A 24 -2.19 -7.53 7.43
C GLY A 24 -2.02 -7.52 5.91
N MET A 25 -2.42 -6.42 5.27
CA MET A 25 -2.35 -6.27 3.81
C MET A 25 -0.91 -6.30 3.31
N GLY A 26 0.00 -5.58 3.95
CA GLY A 26 1.40 -5.53 3.53
C GLY A 26 2.10 -6.89 3.60
N ARG A 27 1.78 -7.74 4.61
CA ARG A 27 2.26 -9.13 4.64
C ARG A 27 1.69 -9.94 3.47
N ALA A 28 0.39 -9.83 3.19
CA ALA A 28 -0.22 -10.52 2.06
C ALA A 28 0.37 -10.06 0.71
N GLU A 29 0.63 -8.76 0.57
CA GLU A 29 1.32 -8.20 -0.59
C GLU A 29 2.73 -8.79 -0.73
N ALA A 30 3.51 -8.86 0.36
CA ALA A 30 4.86 -9.40 0.35
C ALA A 30 4.89 -10.87 -0.12
N HIS A 31 4.02 -11.71 0.42
CA HIS A 31 3.87 -13.10 -0.01
C HIS A 31 3.49 -13.20 -1.49
N LEU A 32 2.45 -12.48 -1.91
CA LEU A 32 1.95 -12.57 -3.28
C LEU A 32 3.00 -12.11 -4.32
N PHE A 33 3.73 -11.02 -4.04
CA PHE A 33 4.81 -10.58 -4.93
C PHE A 33 5.96 -11.59 -4.99
N ALA A 34 6.31 -12.21 -3.87
CA ALA A 34 7.34 -13.25 -3.81
C ALA A 34 6.91 -14.51 -4.58
N ASP A 35 5.65 -14.94 -4.47
CA ASP A 35 5.08 -16.07 -5.21
C ASP A 35 5.10 -15.84 -6.74
N GLU A 36 5.01 -14.58 -7.17
CA GLU A 36 5.12 -14.15 -8.57
C GLU A 36 6.58 -13.87 -9.01
N GLY A 37 7.57 -14.26 -8.18
CA GLY A 37 9.00 -14.23 -8.50
C GLY A 37 9.69 -12.88 -8.26
N ALA A 38 9.03 -11.91 -7.62
CA ALA A 38 9.67 -10.64 -7.27
C ALA A 38 10.66 -10.80 -6.09
N HIS A 39 11.64 -9.91 -6.02
CA HIS A 39 12.53 -9.75 -4.87
C HIS A 39 11.92 -8.72 -3.93
N VAL A 40 11.51 -9.14 -2.73
CA VAL A 40 10.69 -8.32 -1.84
C VAL A 40 11.50 -7.70 -0.73
N ALA A 41 11.52 -6.36 -0.65
CA ALA A 41 11.98 -5.61 0.49
C ALA A 41 10.82 -5.45 1.49
N VAL A 42 10.83 -6.25 2.55
CA VAL A 42 9.84 -6.26 3.64
C VAL A 42 10.22 -5.19 4.65
N THR A 43 9.46 -4.11 4.77
CA THR A 43 9.79 -3.02 5.72
C THR A 43 8.67 -2.77 6.73
N ASP A 44 9.04 -2.63 8.00
CA ASP A 44 8.12 -2.32 9.11
C ASP A 44 8.90 -1.77 10.32
N LEU A 45 8.19 -1.34 11.37
CA LEU A 45 8.77 -0.94 12.66
C LEU A 45 9.20 -2.14 13.52
N ALA A 46 8.53 -3.29 13.41
CA ALA A 46 8.67 -4.42 14.31
C ALA A 46 9.60 -5.50 13.72
N GLN A 47 10.83 -5.59 14.23
CA GLN A 47 11.85 -6.56 13.78
C GLN A 47 11.29 -7.99 13.71
N ALA A 48 10.66 -8.48 14.79
CA ALA A 48 10.15 -9.85 14.84
C ALA A 48 9.09 -10.16 13.76
N GLY A 49 8.27 -9.16 13.40
CA GLY A 49 7.29 -9.31 12.33
C GLY A 49 7.94 -9.31 10.94
N VAL A 50 8.95 -8.47 10.74
CA VAL A 50 9.74 -8.44 9.51
C VAL A 50 10.47 -9.78 9.31
N ASP A 51 11.16 -10.27 10.35
CA ASP A 51 11.89 -11.54 10.30
C ASP A 51 10.96 -12.71 9.98
N ALA A 52 9.78 -12.78 10.62
CA ALA A 52 8.80 -13.82 10.38
C ALA A 52 8.33 -13.85 8.92
N VAL A 53 8.02 -12.70 8.31
CA VAL A 53 7.58 -12.64 6.91
C VAL A 53 8.71 -13.03 5.95
N VAL A 54 9.93 -12.61 6.22
CA VAL A 54 11.10 -13.02 5.42
C VAL A 54 11.30 -14.53 5.50
N GLU A 55 11.30 -15.12 6.71
CA GLU A 55 11.42 -16.57 6.91
C GLU A 55 10.30 -17.34 6.18
N GLU A 56 9.06 -16.88 6.25
CA GLU A 56 7.91 -17.49 5.57
C GLU A 56 8.09 -17.51 4.04
N ILE A 57 8.56 -16.40 3.46
CA ILE A 57 8.80 -16.28 2.01
C ILE A 57 9.98 -17.17 1.59
N GLU A 58 11.10 -17.15 2.32
CA GLU A 58 12.28 -17.95 2.01
C GLU A 58 12.01 -19.45 2.16
N ALA A 59 11.16 -19.86 3.12
CA ALA A 59 10.79 -21.26 3.35
C ALA A 59 10.09 -21.90 2.16
N VAL A 60 9.44 -21.11 1.30
CA VAL A 60 8.78 -21.59 0.07
C VAL A 60 9.60 -21.30 -1.20
N GLY A 61 10.84 -20.79 -1.04
CA GLY A 61 11.77 -20.56 -2.15
C GLY A 61 11.67 -19.18 -2.79
N GLY A 62 10.89 -18.25 -2.20
CA GLY A 62 10.84 -16.85 -2.62
C GLY A 62 12.08 -16.08 -2.19
N THR A 63 12.23 -14.85 -2.67
CA THR A 63 13.34 -13.94 -2.34
C THR A 63 12.81 -12.75 -1.55
N ALA A 64 13.26 -12.59 -0.30
CA ALA A 64 12.92 -11.46 0.55
C ALA A 64 14.11 -10.98 1.38
N ARG A 65 14.10 -9.70 1.76
CA ARG A 65 15.00 -9.09 2.76
C ARG A 65 14.20 -8.17 3.67
N GLY A 66 14.57 -8.18 4.95
CA GLY A 66 13.89 -7.42 5.98
C GLY A 66 14.64 -6.14 6.37
N TYR A 67 13.91 -5.04 6.52
CA TYR A 67 14.48 -3.75 6.95
C TYR A 67 13.57 -3.07 7.96
N ILE A 68 14.16 -2.49 9.01
CA ILE A 68 13.42 -1.69 9.98
C ILE A 68 13.27 -0.28 9.47
N LEU A 69 12.03 0.14 9.28
CA LEU A 69 11.71 1.44 8.72
C LEU A 69 10.60 2.14 9.50
N ASP A 70 10.94 3.22 10.16
CA ASP A 70 9.98 4.24 10.58
C ASP A 70 9.74 5.21 9.41
N VAL A 71 8.59 5.09 8.78
CA VAL A 71 8.21 5.91 7.62
C VAL A 71 8.07 7.40 7.95
N THR A 72 7.95 7.78 9.23
CA THR A 72 7.90 9.19 9.64
C THR A 72 9.27 9.87 9.53
N ARG A 73 10.35 9.09 9.51
CA ARG A 73 11.74 9.54 9.49
C ARG A 73 12.32 9.57 8.08
N GLY A 74 12.50 10.78 7.54
CA GLY A 74 13.04 10.97 6.20
C GLY A 74 14.49 10.46 6.04
N ASP A 75 15.32 10.54 7.07
CA ASP A 75 16.66 9.98 7.11
C ASP A 75 16.67 8.45 7.07
N ALA A 76 15.75 7.81 7.78
CA ALA A 76 15.58 6.36 7.75
C ALA A 76 15.12 5.87 6.36
N ILE A 77 14.21 6.60 5.71
CA ILE A 77 13.77 6.29 4.35
C ILE A 77 14.95 6.26 3.39
N LEU A 78 15.81 7.30 3.42
CA LEU A 78 16.99 7.37 2.55
C LEU A 78 17.98 6.23 2.81
N ALA A 79 18.27 5.94 4.09
CA ALA A 79 19.18 4.87 4.47
C ALA A 79 18.67 3.49 4.03
N VAL A 80 17.39 3.20 4.28
CA VAL A 80 16.81 1.90 3.92
C VAL A 80 16.70 1.72 2.41
N THR A 81 16.33 2.75 1.65
CA THR A 81 16.29 2.65 0.17
C THR A 81 17.68 2.41 -0.42
N GLU A 82 18.74 2.94 0.19
CA GLU A 82 20.13 2.65 -0.23
C GLU A 82 20.51 1.19 0.06
N GLN A 83 20.22 0.68 1.26
CA GLN A 83 20.46 -0.72 1.60
C GLN A 83 19.74 -1.68 0.65
N ILE A 84 18.48 -1.37 0.30
CA ILE A 84 17.72 -2.19 -0.67
C ILE A 84 18.41 -2.22 -2.02
N ARG A 85 18.93 -1.08 -2.52
CA ARG A 85 19.68 -1.03 -3.78
C ARG A 85 20.93 -1.89 -3.76
N GLU A 86 21.67 -1.86 -2.65
CA GLU A 86 22.91 -2.63 -2.48
C GLU A 86 22.63 -4.15 -2.40
N GLU A 87 21.53 -4.57 -1.75
CA GLU A 87 21.25 -5.97 -1.45
C GLU A 87 20.34 -6.67 -2.44
N LEU A 88 19.33 -5.96 -2.97
CA LEU A 88 18.33 -6.51 -3.90
C LEU A 88 18.39 -5.91 -5.30
N GLY A 89 18.97 -4.73 -5.44
CA GLY A 89 19.03 -3.98 -6.69
C GLY A 89 18.08 -2.78 -6.72
N PRO A 90 18.00 -2.08 -7.88
CA PRO A 90 17.17 -0.89 -8.05
C PRO A 90 15.68 -1.21 -7.87
N ILE A 91 14.94 -0.32 -7.21
CA ILE A 91 13.53 -0.51 -6.86
C ILE A 91 12.66 -0.25 -8.10
N ASP A 92 12.01 -1.29 -8.63
CA ASP A 92 11.07 -1.20 -9.75
C ASP A 92 9.65 -0.84 -9.32
N ILE A 93 9.24 -1.31 -8.13
CA ILE A 93 7.87 -1.21 -7.63
C ILE A 93 7.90 -0.69 -6.19
N LEU A 94 7.12 0.35 -5.91
CA LEU A 94 6.92 0.89 -4.56
C LEU A 94 5.47 0.74 -4.13
N VAL A 95 5.24 0.03 -3.01
CA VAL A 95 3.94 -0.10 -2.36
C VAL A 95 3.95 0.68 -1.04
N ASN A 96 3.32 1.83 -1.03
CA ASN A 96 3.12 2.65 0.16
C ASN A 96 1.90 2.15 0.92
N ASN A 97 2.09 1.13 1.79
CA ASN A 97 1.02 0.48 2.53
C ASN A 97 1.01 0.84 4.03
N ALA A 98 2.15 1.20 4.63
CA ALA A 98 2.22 1.53 6.05
C ALA A 98 1.12 2.50 6.51
N GLY A 99 0.48 2.17 7.62
CA GLY A 99 -0.61 3.00 8.12
C GLY A 99 -1.06 2.62 9.53
N VAL A 100 -1.80 3.55 10.13
CA VAL A 100 -2.40 3.41 11.46
C VAL A 100 -3.86 3.86 11.42
N SER A 101 -4.67 3.31 12.33
CA SER A 101 -6.02 3.85 12.58
C SER A 101 -5.93 4.98 13.61
N ILE A 102 -6.38 6.15 13.23
CA ILE A 102 -6.35 7.32 14.10
C ILE A 102 -7.59 8.19 13.90
N GLY A 103 -8.21 8.59 14.99
CA GLY A 103 -9.40 9.40 14.99
C GLY A 103 -9.57 10.12 16.32
N GLY A 104 -10.71 10.76 16.49
CA GLY A 104 -11.09 11.45 17.71
C GLY A 104 -11.99 12.66 17.45
N PRO A 105 -12.66 13.18 18.50
CA PRO A 105 -13.44 14.39 18.41
C PRO A 105 -12.56 15.61 18.09
N ILE A 106 -13.10 16.56 17.34
CA ILE A 106 -12.37 17.79 16.95
C ILE A 106 -12.11 18.73 18.13
N ASP A 107 -12.93 18.64 19.15
CA ASP A 107 -12.88 19.45 20.38
C ASP A 107 -12.06 18.81 21.53
N ASP A 108 -11.35 17.71 21.24
CA ASP A 108 -10.45 17.06 22.19
C ASP A 108 -9.09 17.79 22.25
N GLU A 109 -8.55 18.00 23.46
CA GLU A 109 -7.27 18.71 23.69
C GLU A 109 -6.09 18.14 22.87
N GLY A 110 -6.01 16.81 22.67
CA GLY A 110 -4.96 16.16 21.87
C GLY A 110 -5.28 16.06 20.37
N PHE A 111 -6.23 16.85 19.84
CA PHE A 111 -6.64 16.73 18.44
C PHE A 111 -5.55 17.15 17.46
N ASP A 112 -4.86 18.25 17.71
CA ASP A 112 -3.85 18.79 16.80
C ASP A 112 -2.65 17.82 16.66
N GLU A 113 -2.20 17.21 17.77
CA GLU A 113 -1.14 16.22 17.77
C GLU A 113 -1.55 14.97 16.99
N ARG A 114 -2.79 14.49 17.19
CA ARG A 114 -3.30 13.35 16.41
C ARG A 114 -3.47 13.67 14.95
N PHE A 115 -3.89 14.88 14.61
CA PHE A 115 -4.00 15.32 13.23
C PHE A 115 -2.64 15.36 12.55
N GLN A 116 -1.64 15.96 13.19
CA GLN A 116 -0.28 16.01 12.67
C GLN A 116 0.31 14.59 12.54
N TYR A 117 0.16 13.75 13.57
CA TYR A 117 0.62 12.35 13.51
C TYR A 117 -0.04 11.57 12.36
N ALA A 118 -1.33 11.79 12.10
CA ALA A 118 -2.00 11.18 10.95
C ALA A 118 -1.34 11.58 9.62
N LEU A 119 -1.00 12.86 9.45
CA LEU A 119 -0.31 13.33 8.24
C LEU A 119 1.11 12.75 8.14
N ASP A 120 1.82 12.69 9.27
CA ASP A 120 3.22 12.22 9.32
C ASP A 120 3.34 10.73 9.01
N VAL A 121 2.34 9.91 9.35
CA VAL A 121 2.35 8.46 9.06
C VAL A 121 1.65 8.13 7.75
N LEU A 122 0.50 8.77 7.44
CA LEU A 122 -0.41 8.33 6.39
C LEU A 122 -0.28 9.09 5.07
N LEU A 123 0.37 10.26 5.05
CA LEU A 123 0.48 11.10 3.84
C LEU A 123 1.92 11.46 3.50
N THR A 124 2.63 12.08 4.43
CA THR A 124 3.98 12.60 4.20
C THR A 124 4.98 11.52 3.71
N PRO A 125 4.95 10.28 4.23
CA PRO A 125 5.87 9.23 3.79
C PRO A 125 5.72 8.87 2.31
N HIS A 126 4.52 8.91 1.76
CA HIS A 126 4.28 8.56 0.36
C HIS A 126 5.14 9.42 -0.60
N GLN A 127 5.13 10.74 -0.43
CA GLN A 127 5.96 11.60 -1.27
C GLN A 127 7.47 11.45 -1.00
N ARG A 128 7.87 11.15 0.28
CA ARG A 128 9.27 10.95 0.63
C ARG A 128 9.83 9.67 0.00
N LEU A 129 9.08 8.57 0.08
CA LEU A 129 9.43 7.29 -0.51
C LEU A 129 9.46 7.35 -2.04
N ILE A 130 8.45 7.96 -2.69
CA ILE A 130 8.47 8.18 -4.12
C ILE A 130 9.73 8.95 -4.53
N ARG A 131 10.08 10.01 -3.80
CA ARG A 131 11.28 10.81 -4.08
C ARG A 131 12.58 10.03 -3.86
N ALA A 132 12.66 9.19 -2.82
CA ALA A 132 13.83 8.37 -2.52
C ALA A 132 14.07 7.27 -3.57
N CYS A 133 12.98 6.72 -4.16
CA CYS A 133 13.03 5.68 -5.18
C CYS A 133 13.02 6.24 -6.63
N LEU A 134 12.99 7.57 -6.82
CA LEU A 134 12.66 8.16 -8.11
C LEU A 134 13.65 7.78 -9.23
N ASP A 135 14.94 7.76 -8.93
CA ASP A 135 15.96 7.44 -9.92
C ASP A 135 15.89 5.95 -10.34
N ASP A 136 15.58 5.07 -9.41
CA ASP A 136 15.38 3.64 -9.68
C ASP A 136 14.14 3.41 -10.55
N LEU A 137 13.01 4.03 -10.17
CA LEU A 137 11.76 3.96 -10.91
C LEU A 137 11.90 4.48 -12.36
N ARG A 138 12.72 5.52 -12.57
CA ARG A 138 13.07 6.02 -13.89
C ARG A 138 13.95 5.06 -14.67
N ALA A 139 14.98 4.54 -14.02
CA ALA A 139 15.92 3.59 -14.63
C ALA A 139 15.23 2.29 -15.07
N SER A 140 14.18 1.86 -14.35
CA SER A 140 13.34 0.73 -14.73
C SER A 140 12.63 0.90 -16.09
N GLY A 141 12.32 2.14 -16.48
CA GLY A 141 11.49 2.43 -17.66
C GLY A 141 10.03 1.96 -17.55
N GLU A 142 9.71 1.21 -16.51
CA GLU A 142 8.39 0.67 -16.18
C GLU A 142 8.08 0.80 -14.69
N GLY A 143 8.53 1.88 -14.03
CA GLY A 143 8.33 2.12 -12.61
C GLY A 143 6.85 2.07 -12.18
N ARG A 144 6.57 1.48 -11.04
CA ARG A 144 5.21 1.34 -10.50
C ARG A 144 5.13 1.86 -9.08
N VAL A 145 4.17 2.74 -8.82
CA VAL A 145 3.87 3.23 -7.47
C VAL A 145 2.41 2.93 -7.16
N ILE A 146 2.18 2.20 -6.08
CA ILE A 146 0.86 1.89 -5.57
C ILE A 146 0.71 2.46 -4.16
N ASN A 147 -0.22 3.38 -3.99
CA ASN A 147 -0.50 4.02 -2.71
C ASN A 147 -1.75 3.39 -2.07
N ILE A 148 -1.64 2.89 -0.86
CA ILE A 148 -2.81 2.39 -0.12
C ILE A 148 -3.51 3.56 0.56
N SER A 149 -4.63 3.98 -0.03
CA SER A 149 -5.55 4.93 0.55
C SER A 149 -6.58 4.21 1.46
N SER A 150 -7.85 4.47 1.26
CA SER A 150 -8.97 3.88 2.00
C SER A 150 -10.30 4.29 1.34
N THR A 151 -11.39 3.60 1.66
CA THR A 151 -12.75 4.15 1.44
C THR A 151 -12.94 5.50 2.14
N GLU A 152 -12.21 5.77 3.23
CA GLU A 152 -12.15 7.08 3.87
C GLU A 152 -11.45 8.17 3.01
N GLY A 153 -10.71 7.80 1.99
CA GLY A 153 -10.13 8.73 1.01
C GLY A 153 -11.10 9.19 -0.07
N ILE A 154 -12.24 8.49 -0.23
CA ILE A 154 -13.30 8.80 -1.20
C ILE A 154 -14.66 9.04 -0.54
N GLY A 155 -14.73 8.91 0.77
CA GLY A 155 -15.86 9.17 1.63
C GLY A 155 -15.40 9.67 2.99
N ALA A 156 -16.28 9.68 3.98
CA ALA A 156 -15.94 10.08 5.34
C ALA A 156 -16.79 9.35 6.38
N SER A 157 -16.19 9.05 7.54
CA SER A 157 -16.89 8.53 8.71
C SER A 157 -16.78 9.47 9.89
N ARG A 158 -17.80 9.46 10.73
CA ARG A 158 -17.81 10.25 11.96
C ARG A 158 -16.65 9.86 12.87
N GLY A 159 -15.89 10.83 13.33
CA GLY A 159 -14.75 10.64 14.24
C GLY A 159 -13.43 10.23 13.58
N SER A 160 -13.38 10.13 12.24
CA SER A 160 -12.18 9.77 11.48
C SER A 160 -11.49 10.97 10.83
N LEU A 161 -11.73 12.20 11.29
CA LEU A 161 -11.30 13.43 10.61
C LEU A 161 -9.81 13.44 10.26
N PRO A 162 -8.85 13.15 11.17
CA PRO A 162 -7.42 13.12 10.81
C PRO A 162 -7.11 12.07 9.74
N TYR A 163 -7.63 10.87 9.91
CA TYR A 163 -7.45 9.74 8.98
C TYR A 163 -8.05 10.05 7.61
N THR A 164 -9.31 10.50 7.59
CA THR A 164 -10.03 10.88 6.35
C THR A 164 -9.28 11.96 5.59
N THR A 165 -8.80 13.00 6.28
CA THR A 165 -8.02 14.08 5.66
C THR A 165 -6.73 13.56 5.02
N ALA A 166 -5.97 12.73 5.76
CA ALA A 166 -4.73 12.16 5.24
C ALA A 166 -5.00 11.25 4.02
N LYS A 167 -6.03 10.39 4.06
CA LYS A 167 -6.35 9.47 2.97
C LYS A 167 -6.92 10.16 1.72
N HIS A 168 -7.63 11.29 1.87
CA HIS A 168 -7.95 12.18 0.75
C HIS A 168 -6.67 12.82 0.16
N GLY A 169 -5.75 13.23 1.03
CA GLY A 169 -4.44 13.73 0.63
C GLY A 169 -3.65 12.74 -0.20
N VAL A 170 -3.68 11.44 0.14
CA VAL A 170 -3.05 10.36 -0.64
C VAL A 170 -3.63 10.28 -2.05
N ILE A 171 -4.94 10.42 -2.22
CA ILE A 171 -5.57 10.43 -3.55
C ILE A 171 -5.15 11.66 -4.36
N GLY A 172 -5.12 12.84 -3.72
CA GLY A 172 -4.62 14.07 -4.35
C GLY A 172 -3.17 13.94 -4.81
N LEU A 173 -2.30 13.41 -3.91
CA LEU A 173 -0.90 13.13 -4.20
C LEU A 173 -0.74 12.13 -5.36
N THR A 174 -1.51 11.04 -5.35
CA THR A 174 -1.50 10.01 -6.41
C THR A 174 -1.77 10.63 -7.77
N ARG A 175 -2.81 11.45 -7.90
CA ARG A 175 -3.16 12.11 -9.16
C ARG A 175 -2.10 13.10 -9.62
N ALA A 176 -1.56 13.91 -8.70
CA ALA A 176 -0.50 14.88 -9.02
C ALA A 176 0.78 14.16 -9.48
N MET A 177 1.22 13.10 -8.77
CA MET A 177 2.40 12.31 -9.14
C MET A 177 2.18 11.53 -10.43
N ALA A 178 0.98 11.00 -10.68
CA ALA A 178 0.66 10.32 -11.94
C ALA A 178 0.90 11.23 -13.16
N ILE A 179 0.49 12.48 -13.08
CA ILE A 179 0.73 13.46 -14.17
C ILE A 179 2.22 13.84 -14.26
N ALA A 180 2.87 14.07 -13.11
CA ALA A 180 4.26 14.52 -13.07
C ALA A 180 5.25 13.47 -13.57
N LEU A 181 5.00 12.19 -13.28
CA LEU A 181 5.93 11.10 -13.55
C LEU A 181 5.57 10.27 -14.80
N ALA A 182 4.42 10.51 -15.43
CA ALA A 182 4.03 9.82 -16.66
C ALA A 182 5.04 9.95 -17.81
N PRO A 183 5.71 11.11 -18.04
CA PRO A 183 6.74 11.23 -19.07
C PRO A 183 7.94 10.28 -18.84
N ASP A 184 8.20 9.87 -17.60
CA ASP A 184 9.27 8.95 -17.24
C ASP A 184 8.83 7.47 -17.34
N GLY A 185 7.62 7.17 -17.84
CA GLY A 185 7.08 5.80 -17.93
C GLY A 185 6.57 5.22 -16.59
N ILE A 186 6.53 6.04 -15.55
CA ILE A 186 6.10 5.62 -14.20
C ILE A 186 4.59 5.79 -14.07
N THR A 187 3.91 4.75 -13.57
CA THR A 187 2.49 4.85 -13.20
C THR A 187 2.34 5.00 -11.68
N VAL A 188 1.39 5.82 -11.26
CA VAL A 188 1.06 6.05 -9.86
C VAL A 188 -0.44 5.87 -9.65
N ASN A 189 -0.84 4.91 -8.84
CA ASN A 189 -2.24 4.57 -8.61
C ASN A 189 -2.55 4.44 -7.12
N ALA A 190 -3.81 4.60 -6.74
CA ALA A 190 -4.30 4.40 -5.38
C ALA A 190 -5.26 3.21 -5.32
N VAL A 191 -5.07 2.34 -4.34
CA VAL A 191 -6.04 1.33 -3.90
C VAL A 191 -6.75 1.86 -2.66
N CYS A 192 -8.07 1.70 -2.62
CA CYS A 192 -8.92 2.16 -1.51
C CYS A 192 -9.63 0.95 -0.86
N PRO A 193 -8.97 0.28 0.10
CA PRO A 193 -9.59 -0.83 0.81
C PRO A 193 -10.80 -0.38 1.63
N GLY A 194 -11.81 -1.26 1.69
CA GLY A 194 -12.90 -1.19 2.65
C GLY A 194 -12.55 -1.89 3.96
N PRO A 195 -13.52 -2.55 4.60
CA PRO A 195 -13.29 -3.31 5.82
C PRO A 195 -12.56 -4.62 5.49
N ILE A 196 -11.28 -4.71 5.86
CA ILE A 196 -10.41 -5.87 5.64
C ILE A 196 -10.07 -6.51 7.00
N VAL A 197 -10.01 -7.84 7.04
CA VAL A 197 -9.58 -8.60 8.22
C VAL A 197 -8.07 -8.44 8.39
N THR A 198 -7.66 -7.64 9.37
CA THR A 198 -6.25 -7.37 9.68
C THR A 198 -6.10 -7.23 11.19
N GLY A 199 -4.87 -7.24 11.71
CA GLY A 199 -4.61 -6.96 13.13
C GLY A 199 -5.25 -5.65 13.62
N MET A 200 -5.41 -4.67 12.76
CA MET A 200 -6.11 -3.41 13.07
C MET A 200 -7.61 -3.63 13.36
N THR A 201 -8.23 -4.63 12.76
CA THR A 201 -9.66 -4.96 12.93
C THR A 201 -9.91 -6.12 13.89
N ASP A 202 -8.87 -6.83 14.33
CA ASP A 202 -9.01 -8.00 15.23
C ASP A 202 -9.53 -7.63 16.62
N ALA A 203 -9.26 -6.40 17.08
CA ALA A 203 -9.82 -5.89 18.33
C ALA A 203 -11.34 -5.69 18.28
N ILE A 204 -11.97 -5.70 17.09
CA ILE A 204 -13.41 -5.56 16.92
C ILE A 204 -14.06 -6.94 17.08
N PRO A 205 -15.00 -7.14 18.03
CA PRO A 205 -15.71 -8.40 18.18
C PRO A 205 -16.34 -8.89 16.87
N SER A 206 -16.28 -10.19 16.59
CA SER A 206 -16.77 -10.78 15.33
C SER A 206 -18.23 -10.43 15.03
N GLU A 207 -19.09 -10.43 16.05
CA GLU A 207 -20.50 -10.01 15.90
C GLU A 207 -20.65 -8.58 15.40
N HIS A 208 -19.80 -7.67 15.88
CA HIS A 208 -19.80 -6.27 15.42
C HIS A 208 -19.27 -6.16 13.99
N ARG A 209 -18.23 -6.91 13.63
CA ARG A 209 -17.72 -7.00 12.25
C ARG A 209 -18.79 -7.51 11.30
N ASP A 210 -19.47 -8.60 11.66
CA ASP A 210 -20.56 -9.19 10.85
C ASP A 210 -21.73 -8.21 10.67
N LYS A 211 -22.15 -7.57 11.75
CA LYS A 211 -23.23 -6.56 11.69
C LYS A 211 -22.84 -5.36 10.81
N PHE A 212 -21.60 -4.88 10.94
CA PHE A 212 -21.08 -3.80 10.09
C PHE A 212 -21.09 -4.23 8.62
N ALA A 213 -20.50 -5.40 8.31
CA ALA A 213 -20.39 -5.91 6.96
C ALA A 213 -21.76 -6.06 6.28
N ARG A 214 -22.73 -6.71 6.96
CA ARG A 214 -24.10 -6.87 6.44
C ARG A 214 -24.79 -5.55 6.12
N ARG A 215 -24.50 -4.51 6.87
CA ARG A 215 -25.12 -3.19 6.71
C ARG A 215 -24.40 -2.31 5.70
N ARG A 216 -23.08 -2.42 5.61
CA ARG A 216 -22.24 -1.44 4.91
C ARG A 216 -21.62 -1.96 3.61
N THR A 217 -21.45 -3.27 3.45
CA THR A 217 -20.90 -3.84 2.21
C THR A 217 -21.97 -4.59 1.41
N ALA A 218 -21.89 -4.56 0.07
CA ALA A 218 -22.77 -5.31 -0.79
C ALA A 218 -22.50 -6.83 -0.69
N LEU A 219 -21.21 -7.21 -0.53
CA LEU A 219 -20.79 -8.61 -0.35
C LEU A 219 -21.07 -9.15 1.06
N ARG A 220 -21.49 -8.31 2.01
CA ARG A 220 -21.91 -8.65 3.37
C ARG A 220 -20.84 -9.37 4.22
N ARG A 221 -19.59 -9.17 3.90
CA ARG A 221 -18.43 -9.67 4.64
C ARG A 221 -17.29 -8.65 4.64
N TYR A 222 -16.32 -8.84 5.50
CA TYR A 222 -15.02 -8.21 5.36
C TYR A 222 -14.26 -8.87 4.22
N GLY A 223 -13.36 -8.13 3.59
CA GLY A 223 -12.40 -8.69 2.64
C GLY A 223 -11.24 -9.32 3.37
N ASP A 224 -10.54 -10.22 2.70
CA ASP A 224 -9.28 -10.78 3.13
C ASP A 224 -8.12 -9.88 2.65
N PRO A 225 -7.00 -9.80 3.39
CA PRO A 225 -5.81 -9.05 2.95
C PRO A 225 -5.35 -9.41 1.55
N GLU A 226 -5.41 -10.68 1.18
CA GLU A 226 -5.04 -11.20 -0.13
C GLU A 226 -5.87 -10.58 -1.26
N GLU A 227 -7.16 -10.28 -1.04
CA GLU A 227 -8.02 -9.67 -2.05
C GLU A 227 -7.55 -8.24 -2.41
N VAL A 228 -6.94 -7.53 -1.44
CA VAL A 228 -6.29 -6.24 -1.67
C VAL A 228 -4.96 -6.43 -2.39
N ALA A 229 -4.15 -7.40 -1.94
CA ALA A 229 -2.83 -7.71 -2.51
C ALA A 229 -2.93 -8.04 -4.00
N HIS A 230 -3.93 -8.80 -4.43
CA HIS A 230 -4.17 -9.08 -5.85
C HIS A 230 -4.43 -7.81 -6.68
N MET A 231 -5.16 -6.82 -6.14
CA MET A 231 -5.35 -5.56 -6.86
C MET A 231 -4.05 -4.76 -6.94
N VAL A 232 -3.26 -4.73 -5.86
CA VAL A 232 -1.94 -4.09 -5.83
C VAL A 232 -1.01 -4.73 -6.87
N LEU A 233 -0.92 -6.06 -6.91
CA LEU A 233 -0.15 -6.79 -7.91
C LEU A 233 -0.63 -6.47 -9.33
N ASN A 234 -1.93 -6.49 -9.60
CA ASN A 234 -2.48 -6.17 -10.92
C ASN A 234 -2.04 -4.78 -11.42
N LEU A 235 -1.98 -3.78 -10.54
CA LEU A 235 -1.51 -2.43 -10.87
C LEU A 235 0.00 -2.37 -11.10
N ALA A 236 0.76 -3.29 -10.50
CA ALA A 236 2.22 -3.39 -10.66
C ALA A 236 2.64 -4.08 -11.97
N LEU A 237 1.77 -4.89 -12.59
CA LEU A 237 2.10 -5.63 -13.82
C LEU A 237 2.42 -4.70 -14.99
N PRO A 238 3.37 -5.08 -15.87
CA PRO A 238 3.62 -4.37 -17.12
C PRO A 238 2.38 -4.24 -18.02
N SER A 239 1.46 -5.22 -17.94
CA SER A 239 0.19 -5.19 -18.68
C SER A 239 -0.74 -4.03 -18.24
N SER A 240 -0.56 -3.47 -17.06
CA SER A 240 -1.32 -2.32 -16.54
C SER A 240 -0.70 -0.96 -16.85
N SER A 241 0.28 -0.90 -17.77
CA SER A 241 1.06 0.31 -18.08
C SER A 241 0.25 1.53 -18.59
N TYR A 242 -1.03 1.35 -18.90
CA TYR A 242 -1.92 2.46 -19.31
C TYR A 242 -2.88 2.89 -18.21
N VAL A 243 -2.69 2.37 -16.99
CA VAL A 243 -3.45 2.74 -15.79
C VAL A 243 -2.59 3.63 -14.92
N THR A 244 -2.88 4.93 -14.88
CA THR A 244 -2.21 5.89 -13.99
C THR A 244 -3.19 6.93 -13.47
N GLY A 245 -3.02 7.40 -12.24
CA GLY A 245 -3.93 8.32 -11.55
C GLY A 245 -5.25 7.69 -11.12
N ALA A 246 -5.40 6.36 -11.26
CA ALA A 246 -6.60 5.66 -10.88
C ALA A 246 -6.77 5.60 -9.36
N VAL A 247 -8.04 5.57 -8.93
CA VAL A 247 -8.45 5.40 -7.54
C VAL A 247 -9.41 4.22 -7.51
N ILE A 248 -8.95 3.08 -7.00
CA ILE A 248 -9.64 1.81 -7.16
C ILE A 248 -10.13 1.30 -5.81
N PRO A 249 -11.46 1.31 -5.55
CA PRO A 249 -12.04 0.68 -4.37
C PRO A 249 -11.88 -0.85 -4.40
N VAL A 250 -11.44 -1.43 -3.27
CA VAL A 250 -11.45 -2.86 -2.98
C VAL A 250 -12.22 -3.02 -1.67
N ASP A 251 -13.53 -2.93 -1.72
CA ASP A 251 -14.37 -2.61 -0.56
C ASP A 251 -15.66 -3.44 -0.45
N GLY A 252 -15.78 -4.48 -1.27
CA GLY A 252 -16.98 -5.31 -1.30
C GLY A 252 -18.27 -4.54 -1.65
N GLY A 253 -18.13 -3.43 -2.38
CA GLY A 253 -19.24 -2.55 -2.78
C GLY A 253 -19.72 -1.61 -1.68
N GLN A 254 -18.88 -1.32 -0.67
CA GLN A 254 -19.23 -0.40 0.43
C GLN A 254 -19.56 1.00 -0.09
N THR A 255 -18.72 1.54 -0.98
CA THR A 255 -18.87 2.90 -1.49
C THR A 255 -19.99 3.06 -2.52
N MET A 256 -20.46 1.96 -3.08
CA MET A 256 -21.57 1.94 -4.07
C MET A 256 -22.93 1.68 -3.43
N LYS A 257 -22.96 1.28 -2.15
CA LYS A 257 -24.19 0.94 -1.45
C LYS A 257 -24.87 2.19 -0.90
N ASN A 258 -26.14 2.40 -1.26
CA ASN A 258 -26.93 3.57 -0.90
C ASN A 258 -28.02 3.31 0.15
N ASP A 259 -28.16 2.06 0.64
CA ASP A 259 -29.21 1.58 1.59
C ASP A 259 -28.63 1.20 2.97
#